data_adf5b1808539cb76fceafbe83a54d47a
#
_entry.id   adf5b1808539cb76fceafbe83a54d47a
#
_cell.length_a   1.000
_cell.length_b   1.000
_cell.length_c   1.000
_cell.angle_alpha   90.00
_cell.angle_beta   90.00
_cell.angle_gamma   90.00
#
_symmetry.space_group_name_H-M   'P 1'
#
loop_
_entity.id
_entity.type
_entity.pdbx_description
1 polymer ?
#
loop_
_entity_poly.entity_id
_entity_poly.type
_entity_poly.pdbx_seq_one_letter_code
_entity_poly.pdbx_strand_id
1 'polypeptide(L)'
;MFGGPKLDALSVLVVDDNKFMRTVVENLCKGLGLGDFAQAEDVEQALIVLRDRAIDLVITDWHMEPTDGLTFVKYMRNDPQSPNPYVPIIMLTGHGDRDRVCEARDAGVNMFMAKPISAKAMYERLIWMINHPLPFIRTSDYFGPDRRRKDMGPPSGTSERRADQMKLMGRTA
;
A
#
# COMPACT_ATOMS: atom_id res chain seq x y z
N MET A 1 22.12 -2.78 -22.22
CA MET A 1 20.70 -2.43 -22.04
C MET A 1 20.24 -3.07 -20.74
N PHE A 2 20.19 -2.32 -19.69
CA PHE A 2 19.57 -2.78 -18.44
C PHE A 2 18.07 -2.62 -18.64
N GLY A 3 17.35 -3.74 -18.85
CA GLY A 3 15.90 -3.74 -18.93
C GLY A 3 15.34 -3.31 -17.58
N GLY A 4 14.69 -2.13 -17.53
CA GLY A 4 13.90 -1.74 -16.37
C GLY A 4 12.81 -2.77 -16.07
N PRO A 5 12.23 -2.76 -14.86
CA PRO A 5 11.16 -3.68 -14.52
C PRO A 5 10.03 -3.55 -15.56
N LYS A 6 9.54 -4.70 -16.04
CA LYS A 6 8.45 -4.75 -17.01
C LYS A 6 7.14 -4.38 -16.33
N LEU A 7 6.78 -3.11 -16.43
CA LEU A 7 5.51 -2.61 -15.89
C LEU A 7 4.30 -3.06 -16.73
N ASP A 8 4.51 -3.37 -18.00
CA ASP A 8 3.50 -3.80 -18.98
C ASP A 8 2.83 -5.14 -18.62
N ALA A 9 3.51 -5.97 -17.83
CA ALA A 9 2.99 -7.28 -17.40
C ALA A 9 2.15 -7.23 -16.11
N LEU A 10 2.09 -6.07 -15.43
CA LEU A 10 1.37 -5.95 -14.16
C LEU A 10 -0.12 -5.74 -14.38
N SER A 11 -0.94 -6.53 -13.68
CA SER A 11 -2.39 -6.36 -13.59
C SER A 11 -2.74 -5.52 -12.36
N VAL A 12 -3.40 -4.39 -12.57
CA VAL A 12 -3.71 -3.40 -11.53
C VAL A 12 -5.20 -3.27 -11.33
N LEU A 13 -5.67 -3.34 -10.09
CA LEU A 13 -7.03 -3.02 -9.69
C LEU A 13 -7.07 -1.62 -9.04
N VAL A 14 -7.89 -0.75 -9.59
CA VAL A 14 -8.16 0.58 -9.04
C VAL A 14 -9.52 0.58 -8.36
N VAL A 15 -9.56 0.92 -7.06
CA VAL A 15 -10.77 0.95 -6.24
C VAL A 15 -10.99 2.37 -5.71
N ASP A 16 -12.05 3.02 -6.15
CA ASP A 16 -12.42 4.39 -5.74
C ASP A 16 -13.90 4.59 -6.11
N ASP A 17 -14.73 5.13 -5.24
CA ASP A 17 -16.15 5.36 -5.55
C ASP A 17 -16.34 6.47 -6.61
N ASN A 18 -15.35 7.35 -6.76
CA ASN A 18 -15.36 8.40 -7.76
C ASN A 18 -14.82 7.92 -9.12
N LYS A 19 -15.70 7.76 -10.10
CA LYS A 19 -15.37 7.34 -11.47
C LYS A 19 -14.28 8.21 -12.13
N PHE A 20 -14.30 9.52 -11.88
CA PHE A 20 -13.29 10.42 -12.44
C PHE A 20 -11.89 10.09 -11.87
N MET A 21 -11.79 9.84 -10.57
CA MET A 21 -10.54 9.46 -9.92
C MET A 21 -10.03 8.13 -10.44
N ARG A 22 -10.89 7.11 -10.62
CA ARG A 22 -10.49 5.84 -11.24
C ARG A 22 -9.86 6.07 -12.62
N THR A 23 -10.50 6.91 -13.45
CA THR A 23 -9.98 7.25 -14.79
C THR A 23 -8.64 7.99 -14.72
N VAL A 24 -8.48 8.92 -13.78
CA VAL A 24 -7.21 9.64 -13.58
C VAL A 24 -6.09 8.69 -13.21
N VAL A 25 -6.31 7.81 -12.21
CA VAL A 25 -5.30 6.83 -11.77
C VAL A 25 -4.93 5.88 -12.90
N GLU A 26 -5.92 5.35 -13.63
CA GLU A 26 -5.69 4.46 -14.77
C GLU A 26 -4.86 5.14 -15.87
N ASN A 27 -5.22 6.37 -16.25
CA ASN A 27 -4.50 7.11 -17.28
C ASN A 27 -3.06 7.43 -16.86
N LEU A 28 -2.83 7.76 -15.59
CA LEU A 28 -1.48 7.94 -15.05
C LEU A 28 -0.67 6.65 -15.17
N CYS A 29 -1.24 5.53 -14.75
CA CYS A 29 -0.59 4.23 -14.81
C CYS A 29 -0.32 3.78 -16.27
N LYS A 30 -1.27 3.97 -17.18
CA LYS A 30 -1.07 3.72 -18.62
C LYS A 30 0.07 4.56 -19.19
N GLY A 31 0.14 5.83 -18.83
CA GLY A 31 1.24 6.72 -19.23
C GLY A 31 2.61 6.26 -18.71
N LEU A 32 2.65 5.46 -17.67
CA LEU A 32 3.86 4.86 -17.11
C LEU A 32 4.18 3.47 -17.70
N GLY A 33 3.36 2.97 -18.62
CA GLY A 33 3.59 1.71 -19.33
C GLY A 33 2.92 0.48 -18.70
N LEU A 34 2.03 0.66 -17.70
CA LEU A 34 1.21 -0.46 -17.24
C LEU A 34 0.10 -0.76 -18.27
N GLY A 35 -0.16 -2.04 -18.53
CA GLY A 35 -1.02 -2.46 -19.64
C GLY A 35 -2.36 -3.05 -19.24
N ASP A 36 -2.46 -3.68 -18.09
CA ASP A 36 -3.67 -4.41 -17.67
C ASP A 36 -4.33 -3.77 -16.45
N PHE A 37 -5.63 -3.44 -16.58
CA PHE A 37 -6.39 -2.74 -15.56
C PHE A 37 -7.76 -3.37 -15.31
N ALA A 38 -8.16 -3.35 -14.04
CA ALA A 38 -9.53 -3.50 -13.61
C ALA A 38 -9.94 -2.30 -12.75
N GLN A 39 -11.21 -1.98 -12.75
CA GLN A 39 -11.78 -0.92 -11.90
C GLN A 39 -12.89 -1.51 -11.02
N ALA A 40 -13.01 -0.99 -9.81
CA ALA A 40 -14.11 -1.26 -8.91
C ALA A 40 -14.58 0.06 -8.26
N GLU A 41 -15.88 0.25 -8.14
CA GLU A 41 -16.44 1.45 -7.52
C GLU A 41 -16.64 1.29 -6.01
N ASP A 42 -16.56 0.06 -5.52
CA ASP A 42 -16.68 -0.27 -4.10
C ASP A 42 -15.91 -1.54 -3.75
N VAL A 43 -15.90 -1.88 -2.48
CA VAL A 43 -15.19 -3.04 -1.95
C VAL A 43 -15.81 -4.36 -2.43
N GLU A 44 -17.12 -4.44 -2.62
CA GLU A 44 -17.80 -5.65 -3.08
C GLU A 44 -17.37 -6.01 -4.50
N GLN A 45 -17.39 -5.04 -5.41
CA GLN A 45 -16.86 -5.22 -6.77
C GLN A 45 -15.38 -5.54 -6.78
N ALA A 46 -14.58 -4.89 -5.92
CA ALA A 46 -13.16 -5.17 -5.81
C ALA A 46 -12.90 -6.64 -5.43
N LEU A 47 -13.66 -7.18 -4.49
CA LEU A 47 -13.55 -8.59 -4.06
C LEU A 47 -13.96 -9.56 -5.17
N ILE A 48 -14.97 -9.24 -5.98
CA ILE A 48 -15.36 -10.03 -7.15
C ILE A 48 -14.19 -10.08 -8.14
N VAL A 49 -13.63 -8.92 -8.51
CA VAL A 49 -12.49 -8.83 -9.43
C VAL A 49 -11.30 -9.64 -8.92
N LEU A 50 -10.97 -9.54 -7.64
CA LEU A 50 -9.85 -10.25 -7.02
C LEU A 50 -10.05 -11.78 -6.95
N ARG A 51 -11.29 -12.28 -6.98
CA ARG A 51 -11.59 -13.71 -7.08
C ARG A 51 -11.46 -14.23 -8.51
N ASP A 52 -11.84 -13.40 -9.48
CA ASP A 52 -11.94 -13.80 -10.89
C ASP A 52 -10.64 -13.59 -11.66
N ARG A 53 -9.76 -12.72 -11.18
CA ARG A 53 -8.53 -12.32 -11.87
C ARG A 53 -7.32 -12.32 -10.93
N ALA A 54 -6.18 -12.70 -11.49
CA ALA A 54 -4.89 -12.49 -10.83
C ALA A 54 -4.54 -10.99 -10.89
N ILE A 55 -4.55 -10.32 -9.75
CA ILE A 55 -4.19 -8.91 -9.59
C ILE A 55 -2.85 -8.82 -8.87
N ASP A 56 -1.91 -8.09 -9.46
CA ASP A 56 -0.56 -7.90 -8.92
C ASP A 56 -0.45 -6.68 -8.00
N LEU A 57 -1.36 -5.71 -8.15
CA LEU A 57 -1.36 -4.48 -7.37
C LEU A 57 -2.79 -3.95 -7.21
N VAL A 58 -3.13 -3.56 -6.00
CA VAL A 58 -4.35 -2.79 -5.71
C VAL A 58 -3.99 -1.35 -5.40
N ILE A 59 -4.67 -0.40 -6.03
CA ILE A 59 -4.64 1.03 -5.68
C ILE A 59 -6.03 1.37 -5.19
N THR A 60 -6.17 1.70 -3.91
CA THR A 60 -7.47 1.99 -3.29
C THR A 60 -7.51 3.39 -2.71
N ASP A 61 -8.65 4.07 -2.84
CA ASP A 61 -8.89 5.26 -2.04
C ASP A 61 -9.08 4.90 -0.57
N TRP A 62 -8.82 5.86 0.30
CA TRP A 62 -9.14 5.75 1.73
C TRP A 62 -10.63 5.93 1.97
N HIS A 63 -11.19 7.02 1.43
CA HIS A 63 -12.57 7.42 1.65
C HIS A 63 -13.48 6.91 0.53
N MET A 64 -14.20 5.85 0.82
CA MET A 64 -15.21 5.27 -0.07
C MET A 64 -16.46 4.91 0.73
N GLU A 65 -17.59 4.90 0.09
CA GLU A 65 -18.87 4.45 0.64
C GLU A 65 -19.37 3.21 -0.12
N PRO A 66 -20.04 2.25 0.53
CA PRO A 66 -20.38 2.19 1.97
C PRO A 66 -19.24 1.68 2.87
N THR A 67 -18.16 1.17 2.30
CA THR A 67 -17.00 0.59 3.03
C THR A 67 -15.73 1.33 2.66
N ASP A 68 -15.02 1.85 3.67
CA ASP A 68 -13.78 2.58 3.45
C ASP A 68 -12.59 1.66 3.08
N GLY A 69 -11.54 2.27 2.50
CA GLY A 69 -10.34 1.55 2.08
C GLY A 69 -9.59 0.90 3.22
N LEU A 70 -9.66 1.44 4.44
CA LEU A 70 -9.01 0.83 5.61
C LEU A 70 -9.68 -0.48 6.01
N THR A 71 -11.01 -0.51 6.03
CA THR A 71 -11.81 -1.71 6.28
C THR A 71 -11.56 -2.75 5.19
N PHE A 72 -11.46 -2.34 3.93
CA PHE A 72 -11.09 -3.21 2.82
C PHE A 72 -9.71 -3.85 3.04
N VAL A 73 -8.69 -3.08 3.42
CA VAL A 73 -7.35 -3.62 3.71
C VAL A 73 -7.39 -4.62 4.87
N LYS A 74 -8.09 -4.29 5.96
CA LYS A 74 -8.26 -5.19 7.11
C LYS A 74 -8.89 -6.52 6.68
N TYR A 75 -9.92 -6.48 5.85
CA TYR A 75 -10.53 -7.68 5.27
C TYR A 75 -9.50 -8.47 4.44
N MET A 76 -8.83 -7.80 3.49
CA MET A 76 -7.85 -8.45 2.63
C MET A 76 -6.74 -9.16 3.39
N ARG A 77 -6.32 -8.64 4.54
CA ARG A 77 -5.21 -9.21 5.32
C ARG A 77 -5.65 -10.30 6.30
N ASN A 78 -6.84 -10.20 6.87
CA ASN A 78 -7.19 -11.01 8.04
C ASN A 78 -8.37 -11.95 7.82
N ASP A 79 -9.20 -11.71 6.81
CA ASP A 79 -10.38 -12.57 6.59
C ASP A 79 -9.97 -13.90 5.94
N PRO A 80 -10.43 -15.04 6.46
CA PRO A 80 -10.17 -16.36 5.86
C PRO A 80 -10.70 -16.51 4.43
N GLN A 81 -11.67 -15.69 4.02
CA GLN A 81 -12.25 -15.68 2.68
C GLN A 81 -11.56 -14.65 1.75
N SER A 82 -10.48 -14.01 2.20
CA SER A 82 -9.71 -13.10 1.36
C SER A 82 -9.19 -13.80 0.11
N PRO A 83 -9.45 -13.26 -1.08
CA PRO A 83 -9.00 -13.89 -2.32
C PRO A 83 -7.47 -13.87 -2.47
N ASN A 84 -6.79 -12.86 -1.95
CA ASN A 84 -5.33 -12.76 -1.96
C ASN A 84 -4.83 -11.88 -0.81
N PRO A 85 -4.56 -12.44 0.38
CA PRO A 85 -4.11 -11.66 1.52
C PRO A 85 -2.70 -11.06 1.36
N TYR A 86 -1.97 -11.46 0.32
CA TYR A 86 -0.60 -10.99 0.04
C TYR A 86 -0.54 -9.90 -1.03
N VAL A 87 -1.64 -9.59 -1.72
CA VAL A 87 -1.63 -8.60 -2.79
C VAL A 87 -1.07 -7.26 -2.29
N PRO A 88 -0.10 -6.65 -2.99
CA PRO A 88 0.39 -5.32 -2.65
C PRO A 88 -0.73 -4.28 -2.75
N ILE A 89 -0.80 -3.38 -1.76
CA ILE A 89 -1.83 -2.34 -1.70
C ILE A 89 -1.17 -0.97 -1.54
N ILE A 90 -1.45 -0.07 -2.47
CA ILE A 90 -1.19 1.37 -2.36
C ILE A 90 -2.50 2.05 -1.94
N MET A 91 -2.47 2.80 -0.86
CA MET A 91 -3.61 3.59 -0.41
C MET A 91 -3.45 5.07 -0.78
N LEU A 92 -4.46 5.63 -1.42
CA LEU A 92 -4.53 7.04 -1.74
C LEU A 92 -5.14 7.80 -0.55
N THR A 93 -4.48 8.87 -0.11
CA THR A 93 -4.86 9.59 1.12
C THR A 93 -5.08 11.08 0.83
N GLY A 94 -6.06 11.68 1.48
CA GLY A 94 -6.27 13.12 1.49
C GLY A 94 -5.37 13.85 2.50
N HIS A 95 -5.45 15.17 2.54
CA HIS A 95 -4.65 16.00 3.46
C HIS A 95 -5.00 15.78 4.95
N GLY A 96 -6.23 15.37 5.24
CA GLY A 96 -6.72 15.13 6.61
C GLY A 96 -6.32 13.76 7.19
N ASP A 97 -5.69 12.89 6.39
CA ASP A 97 -5.44 11.50 6.80
C ASP A 97 -4.06 11.28 7.44
N ARG A 98 -3.23 12.34 7.54
CA ARG A 98 -1.84 12.22 8.03
C ARG A 98 -1.73 11.58 9.40
N ASP A 99 -2.62 11.93 10.32
CA ASP A 99 -2.60 11.41 11.68
C ASP A 99 -3.07 9.95 11.75
N ARG A 100 -3.81 9.49 10.73
CA ARG A 100 -4.33 8.13 10.61
C ARG A 100 -3.45 7.17 9.80
N VAL A 101 -2.38 7.66 9.18
CA VAL A 101 -1.44 6.85 8.37
C VAL A 101 -0.85 5.70 9.19
N CYS A 102 -0.63 5.89 10.50
CA CYS A 102 -0.17 4.82 11.38
C CYS A 102 -1.19 3.68 11.49
N GLU A 103 -2.49 4.01 11.59
CA GLU A 103 -3.58 3.02 11.64
C GLU A 103 -3.61 2.17 10.36
N ALA A 104 -3.55 2.82 9.21
CA ALA A 104 -3.59 2.11 7.93
C ALA A 104 -2.31 1.28 7.68
N ARG A 105 -1.14 1.77 8.11
CA ARG A 105 0.09 0.98 8.12
C ARG A 105 -0.09 -0.27 8.99
N ASP A 106 -0.74 -0.12 10.14
CA ASP A 106 -0.99 -1.21 11.08
C ASP A 106 -2.08 -2.16 10.58
N ALA A 107 -2.91 -1.73 9.65
CA ALA A 107 -3.84 -2.59 8.90
C ALA A 107 -3.16 -3.43 7.80
N GLY A 108 -1.93 -3.12 7.39
CA GLY A 108 -1.18 -3.90 6.41
C GLY A 108 -1.12 -3.28 5.01
N VAL A 109 -1.25 -1.95 4.90
CA VAL A 109 -0.99 -1.21 3.66
C VAL A 109 0.51 -1.26 3.33
N ASN A 110 0.85 -1.51 2.06
CA ASN A 110 2.24 -1.52 1.61
C ASN A 110 2.80 -0.11 1.46
N MET A 111 1.99 0.80 0.92
CA MET A 111 2.43 2.16 0.61
C MET A 111 1.28 3.16 0.58
N PHE A 112 1.61 4.42 0.86
CA PHE A 112 0.69 5.55 0.81
C PHE A 112 1.06 6.55 -0.26
N MET A 113 0.05 7.17 -0.86
CA MET A 113 0.22 8.30 -1.76
C MET A 113 -0.78 9.40 -1.42
N ALA A 114 -0.28 10.61 -1.21
CA ALA A 114 -1.13 11.77 -0.97
C ALA A 114 -1.75 12.28 -2.28
N LYS A 115 -3.04 12.61 -2.24
CA LYS A 115 -3.72 13.35 -3.31
C LYS A 115 -3.32 14.85 -3.22
N PRO A 116 -3.07 15.56 -4.33
CA PRO A 116 -3.20 15.13 -5.72
C PRO A 116 -2.04 14.21 -6.18
N ILE A 117 -2.38 13.22 -7.01
CA ILE A 117 -1.44 12.21 -7.48
C ILE A 117 -0.69 12.74 -8.71
N SER A 118 0.65 12.62 -8.71
CA SER A 118 1.47 12.94 -9.88
C SER A 118 2.05 11.67 -10.52
N ALA A 119 2.27 11.72 -11.83
CA ALA A 119 2.89 10.61 -12.56
C ALA A 119 4.29 10.26 -12.00
N LYS A 120 5.07 11.27 -11.63
CA LYS A 120 6.39 11.07 -11.01
C LYS A 120 6.28 10.30 -9.69
N ALA A 121 5.39 10.74 -8.79
CA ALA A 121 5.21 10.09 -7.49
C ALA A 121 4.71 8.64 -7.67
N MET A 122 3.78 8.40 -8.58
CA MET A 122 3.29 7.07 -8.90
C MET A 122 4.42 6.17 -9.41
N TYR A 123 5.20 6.63 -10.37
CA TYR A 123 6.35 5.90 -10.91
C TYR A 123 7.36 5.52 -9.83
N GLU A 124 7.79 6.49 -9.01
CA GLU A 124 8.75 6.27 -7.93
C GLU A 124 8.25 5.20 -6.94
N ARG A 125 6.95 5.20 -6.62
CA ARG A 125 6.35 4.21 -5.72
C ARG A 125 6.29 2.82 -6.34
N LEU A 126 5.87 2.71 -7.60
CA LEU A 126 5.83 1.44 -8.32
C LEU A 126 7.23 0.83 -8.44
N ILE A 127 8.20 1.61 -8.89
CA ILE A 127 9.59 1.13 -9.02
C ILE A 127 10.17 0.74 -7.67
N TRP A 128 9.88 1.51 -6.62
CA TRP A 128 10.34 1.16 -5.28
C TRP A 128 9.75 -0.18 -4.80
N MET A 129 8.45 -0.41 -4.98
CA MET A 129 7.80 -1.65 -4.58
C MET A 129 8.32 -2.87 -5.34
N ILE A 130 8.60 -2.73 -6.63
CA ILE A 130 9.14 -3.81 -7.46
C ILE A 130 10.57 -4.17 -7.05
N ASN A 131 11.40 -3.15 -6.78
CA ASN A 131 12.81 -3.37 -6.43
C ASN A 131 13.01 -3.76 -4.96
N HIS A 132 12.03 -3.50 -4.09
CA HIS A 132 12.09 -3.77 -2.67
C HIS A 132 10.84 -4.53 -2.21
N PRO A 133 10.65 -5.78 -2.68
CA PRO A 133 9.51 -6.58 -2.24
C PRO A 133 9.61 -6.81 -0.73
N LEU A 134 8.61 -6.33 0.00
CA LEU A 134 8.56 -6.50 1.45
C LEU A 134 8.06 -7.91 1.75
N PRO A 135 8.79 -8.70 2.56
CA PRO A 135 8.28 -9.95 3.06
C PRO A 135 7.04 -9.72 3.93
N PHE A 136 6.08 -10.63 3.87
CA PHE A 136 4.94 -10.59 4.77
C PHE A 136 5.28 -11.32 6.06
N ILE A 137 4.88 -10.73 7.17
CA ILE A 137 5.05 -11.30 8.51
C ILE A 137 3.70 -11.49 9.17
N ARG A 138 3.59 -12.54 9.99
CA ARG A 138 2.41 -12.81 10.83
C ARG A 138 2.85 -12.83 12.29
N THR A 139 2.16 -12.06 13.11
CA THR A 139 2.26 -12.08 14.57
C THR A 139 0.88 -12.41 15.16
N SER A 140 0.71 -12.40 16.50
CA SER A 140 -0.59 -12.51 17.14
C SER A 140 -1.58 -11.45 16.68
N ASP A 141 -1.10 -10.23 16.41
CA ASP A 141 -1.94 -9.03 16.25
C ASP A 141 -1.78 -8.37 14.89
N TYR A 142 -0.95 -8.93 14.01
CA TYR A 142 -0.66 -8.32 12.72
C TYR A 142 -0.37 -9.36 11.63
N PHE A 143 -0.97 -9.14 10.47
CA PHE A 143 -0.57 -9.78 9.23
C PHE A 143 -0.43 -8.75 8.11
N GLY A 144 0.73 -8.70 7.48
CA GLY A 144 0.99 -7.76 6.40
C GLY A 144 2.48 -7.63 6.07
N PRO A 145 2.84 -6.65 5.22
CA PRO A 145 4.23 -6.41 4.86
C PRO A 145 5.08 -6.04 6.08
N ASP A 146 6.33 -6.52 6.13
CA ASP A 146 7.25 -6.21 7.23
C ASP A 146 7.51 -4.70 7.28
N ARG A 147 7.13 -4.11 8.39
CA ARG A 147 7.27 -2.67 8.67
C ARG A 147 8.63 -2.27 9.19
N ARG A 148 9.49 -3.26 9.47
CA ARG A 148 10.84 -3.02 9.99
C ARG A 148 11.73 -2.58 8.84
N ARG A 149 12.03 -1.31 8.78
CA ARG A 149 13.07 -0.78 7.89
C ARG A 149 14.44 -1.22 8.41
N LYS A 150 14.93 -2.37 7.96
CA LYS A 150 16.23 -2.88 8.41
C LYS A 150 17.43 -2.08 7.91
N ASP A 151 17.30 -1.30 6.85
CA ASP A 151 18.45 -0.73 6.12
C ASP A 151 18.41 0.78 5.82
N MET A 152 17.48 1.52 6.44
CA MET A 152 17.62 2.97 6.46
C MET A 152 18.01 3.36 7.88
N GLY A 153 19.30 3.62 8.08
CA GLY A 153 19.79 4.27 9.28
C GLY A 153 18.93 5.50 9.61
N PRO A 154 18.90 5.94 10.88
CA PRO A 154 18.12 7.10 11.26
C PRO A 154 18.45 8.26 10.32
N PRO A 155 17.46 9.09 9.93
CA PRO A 155 17.73 10.29 9.15
C PRO A 155 18.87 11.05 9.84
N SER A 156 19.89 11.41 9.09
CA SER A 156 21.05 12.13 9.61
C SER A 156 20.57 13.32 10.47
N GLY A 157 20.76 13.24 11.81
CA GLY A 157 20.35 14.28 12.76
C GLY A 157 19.33 13.85 13.83
N THR A 158 18.83 12.61 13.83
CA THR A 158 17.99 12.10 14.92
C THR A 158 18.75 11.05 15.72
N SER A 159 19.11 11.38 16.96
CA SER A 159 19.62 10.39 17.93
C SER A 159 18.57 9.30 18.17
N GLU A 160 19.04 8.07 18.24
CA GLU A 160 18.22 6.88 18.48
C GLU A 160 17.58 6.96 19.88
N ARG A 161 16.34 7.44 19.97
CA ARG A 161 15.60 7.51 21.25
C ARG A 161 15.43 6.15 21.95
N ARG A 162 15.64 5.03 21.23
CA ARG A 162 15.56 3.68 21.81
C ARG A 162 16.86 3.24 22.51
N ALA A 163 18.01 3.70 22.05
CA ALA A 163 19.28 3.40 22.69
C ALA A 163 19.39 4.09 24.06
N ASP A 164 18.82 5.29 24.18
CA ASP A 164 18.83 6.05 25.45
C ASP A 164 17.86 5.45 26.49
N GLN A 165 16.74 4.86 26.09
CA GLN A 165 15.83 4.17 27.01
C GLN A 165 16.42 2.86 27.55
N MET A 166 17.20 2.12 26.76
CA MET A 166 17.87 0.92 27.24
C MET A 166 19.02 1.23 28.22
N LYS A 167 19.70 2.37 28.04
CA LYS A 167 20.75 2.83 28.97
C LYS A 167 20.19 3.29 30.32
N LEU A 168 18.97 3.82 30.34
CA LEU A 168 18.30 4.26 31.58
C LEU A 168 17.77 3.08 32.42
N MET A 169 17.42 1.95 31.78
CA MET A 169 16.96 0.75 32.53
C MET A 169 18.10 -0.14 33.01
N GLY A 170 19.35 0.08 32.59
CA GLY A 170 20.52 -0.67 33.03
C GLY A 170 21.32 -0.08 34.21
N ARG A 171 20.81 0.95 34.87
CA ARG A 171 21.50 1.61 35.98
C ARG A 171 20.75 1.54 37.32
N THR A 172 20.16 0.41 37.63
CA THR A 172 19.71 0.08 38.97
C THR A 172 20.00 -1.38 39.27
N ALA A 173 21.22 -1.65 39.62
CA ALA A 173 21.65 -2.79 40.44
C ALA A 173 22.96 -2.39 41.13
#